data_41577bdd630511248f9f41341a064482
#
_entry.id   41577bdd630511248f9f41341a064482
#
_cell.length_a   1.000
_cell.length_b   1.000
_cell.length_c   1.000
_cell.angle_alpha   90.00
_cell.angle_beta   90.00
_cell.angle_gamma   90.00
#
_symmetry.space_group_name_H-M   'P 1'
#
loop_
_entity.id
_entity.type
_entity.pdbx_description
1 polymer ?
#
loop_
_entity_poly.entity_id
_entity_poly.type
_entity_poly.pdbx_seq_one_letter_code
_entity_poly.pdbx_strand_id
1 'polypeptide(L)' 'KTRVISLSEDKLAVICDDRIEIINLSNDQVEKVVNY' A
#
# COMPACT_ATOMS: atom_id res chain seq x y z
N LYS A 1 2.76 -9.75 10.30
CA LYS A 1 1.47 -9.11 10.59
C LYS A 1 1.23 -7.96 9.63
N THR A 2 0.06 -7.92 9.02
CA THR A 2 -0.25 -6.89 8.02
C THR A 2 -0.77 -5.62 8.71
N ARG A 3 -0.28 -4.47 8.24
CA ARG A 3 -0.73 -3.17 8.73
C ARG A 3 -1.12 -2.30 7.55
N VAL A 4 -2.10 -1.43 7.76
CA VAL A 4 -2.55 -0.51 6.72
C VAL A 4 -2.41 0.91 7.23
N ILE A 5 -1.76 1.76 6.44
CA ILE A 5 -1.52 3.15 6.80
C ILE A 5 -2.03 4.04 5.67
N SER A 6 -2.79 5.06 6.02
CA SER A 6 -3.24 6.05 5.04
C SER A 6 -2.11 7.03 4.74
N LEU A 7 -1.74 7.17 3.48
CA LEU A 7 -0.69 8.09 3.05
C LEU A 7 -1.25 9.44 2.65
N SER A 8 -2.40 9.44 1.99
CA SER A 8 -3.09 10.64 1.56
C SER A 8 -4.55 10.27 1.32
N GLU A 9 -5.35 11.21 0.81
CA GLU A 9 -6.77 10.98 0.56
C GLU A 9 -7.02 9.82 -0.39
N ASP A 10 -6.10 9.59 -1.32
CA ASP A 10 -6.29 8.60 -2.37
C ASP A 10 -5.23 7.51 -2.37
N LYS A 11 -4.42 7.39 -1.32
CA LYS A 11 -3.35 6.40 -1.26
C LYS A 11 -3.25 5.71 0.08
N LEU A 12 -3.05 4.39 0.03
CA LEU A 12 -2.81 3.56 1.20
C LEU A 12 -1.51 2.80 1.05
N ALA A 13 -0.83 2.59 2.18
CA ALA A 13 0.31 1.67 2.25
C ALA A 13 -0.14 0.43 3.02
N VAL A 14 0.03 -0.73 2.41
CA VAL A 14 -0.21 -2.01 3.07
C VAL A 14 1.15 -2.61 3.40
N ILE A 15 1.46 -2.68 4.69
CA ILE A 15 2.75 -3.17 5.16
C ILE A 15 2.61 -4.63 5.55
N CYS A 16 3.25 -5.49 4.80
CA CYS A 16 3.27 -6.93 5.04
C CYS A 16 4.62 -7.35 5.61
N ASP A 17 4.72 -8.61 6.03
CA ASP A 17 5.96 -9.12 6.61
C ASP A 17 7.11 -9.17 5.60
N ASP A 18 6.79 -9.31 4.33
CA ASP A 18 7.79 -9.50 3.26
C ASP A 18 7.80 -8.37 2.24
N ARG A 19 6.87 -7.42 2.32
CA ARG A 19 6.77 -6.37 1.31
C ARG A 19 5.92 -5.20 1.80
N ILE A 20 5.99 -4.10 1.08
CA ILE A 20 5.08 -2.97 1.23
C ILE A 20 4.39 -2.73 -0.11
N GLU A 21 3.07 -2.59 -0.09
CA GLU A 21 2.28 -2.29 -1.28
C GLU A 21 1.68 -0.90 -1.15
N ILE A 22 1.76 -0.12 -2.21
CA ILE A 22 1.11 1.19 -2.27
C ILE A 22 -0.10 1.06 -3.20
N ILE A 23 -1.27 1.36 -2.67
CA ILE A 23 -2.53 1.23 -3.41
C ILE A 23 -3.09 2.60 -3.72
N ASN A 24 -3.44 2.81 -4.99
CA ASN A 24 -4.09 4.04 -5.42
C ASN A 24 -5.60 3.83 -5.36
N LEU A 25 -6.27 4.57 -4.49
CA LEU A 25 -7.71 4.43 -4.27
C LEU A 25 -8.55 5.06 -5.38
N SER A 26 -7.96 5.96 -6.17
CA SER A 26 -8.66 6.60 -7.28
C SER A 26 -9.00 5.61 -8.38
N ASN A 27 -8.16 4.61 -8.59
CA ASN A 27 -8.37 3.61 -9.63
C ASN A 27 -8.36 2.17 -9.10
N ASP A 28 -8.31 2.00 -7.77
CA ASP A 28 -8.31 0.70 -7.10
C ASP A 28 -7.18 -0.22 -7.56
N GLN A 29 -6.01 0.35 -7.85
CA GLN A 29 -4.89 -0.44 -8.34
C GLN A 29 -3.67 -0.31 -7.45
N VAL A 30 -2.90 -1.39 -7.42
CA VAL A 30 -1.61 -1.38 -6.72
C VAL A 30 -0.63 -0.58 -7.57
N GLU A 31 -0.15 0.52 -7.01
CA GLU A 31 0.73 1.45 -7.72
C GLU A 31 2.18 1.01 -7.65
N LYS A 32 2.57 0.44 -6.52
CA LYS A 32 3.96 0.08 -6.29
C LYS A 32 4.04 -1.05 -5.27
N VAL A 33 4.98 -1.96 -5.49
CA VAL A 33 5.29 -3.01 -4.53
C VAL A 33 6.80 -3.01 -4.29
N VAL A 34 7.19 -2.92 -3.02
CA VAL A 34 8.59 -2.97 -2.63
C VAL A 34 8.78 -4.17 -1.72
N ASN A 35 9.65 -5.09 -2.13
CA ASN A 35 9.98 -6.28 -1.33
C ASN A 35 11.21 -5.99 -0.47
N TYR A 36 11.17 -6.45 0.75
CA TYR A 36 12.33 -6.35 1.65
C TYR A 36 13.38 -7.38 1.31
#